data_ff80dedc8908a8d2f8b4deac6f4c1712
#
_entry.id   ff80dedc8908a8d2f8b4deac6f4c1712
#
_cell.length_a   1.000
_cell.length_b   1.000
_cell.length_c   1.000
_cell.angle_alpha   90.00
_cell.angle_beta   90.00
_cell.angle_gamma   90.00
#
_symmetry.space_group_name_H-M   'P 1'
#
loop_
_entity.id
_entity.type
_entity.pdbx_description
1 polymer ?
#
loop_
_entity_poly.entity_id
_entity_poly.type
_entity_poly.pdbx_seq_one_letter_code
_entity_poly.pdbx_strand_id
1 'polypeptide(L)'
;SIQFPLLVKNLNIRNSNLVYEEDLPNGNKPGKLTFSQFNLNAQNLNSNKGFKNTVVQIKIHTHFMNVAPMKVNWSFDTANLQDNFTISGQINDLPAESINAFVTPYSHKKVEGNIHEVRFNFKGNRTEISGNYTMKHENVKVKVLDEKTKKEKKVLSAVTNLIVRTNSKSETENVVVHTTRNPTKSFFNLLWKGVEEGLKKTLVGKNVEKTEKTVKQVKQKLGLQDSVNQKEKPKKEKGFFKNLFKK
;
A
#
# COMPACT_ATOMS: atom_id res chain seq x y z
N SER A 1 10.01 5.99 -25.52
CA SER A 1 11.35 6.44 -25.05
C SER A 1 11.70 7.78 -25.67
N ILE A 2 12.34 8.68 -24.91
CA ILE A 2 12.83 9.96 -25.42
C ILE A 2 13.99 9.70 -26.37
N GLN A 3 13.91 10.22 -27.62
CA GLN A 3 14.87 9.93 -28.68
C GLN A 3 16.08 10.88 -28.70
N PHE A 4 16.02 11.99 -27.97
CA PHE A 4 17.07 13.00 -27.93
C PHE A 4 17.71 13.11 -26.55
N PRO A 5 18.93 13.66 -26.42
CA PRO A 5 19.57 13.92 -25.15
C PRO A 5 18.78 14.96 -24.36
N LEU A 6 18.24 14.57 -23.21
CA LEU A 6 17.56 15.47 -22.28
C LEU A 6 18.18 15.31 -20.89
N LEU A 7 18.56 16.42 -20.29
CA LEU A 7 19.05 16.49 -18.92
C LEU A 7 18.37 17.64 -18.19
N VAL A 8 17.63 17.29 -17.13
CA VAL A 8 17.15 18.25 -16.14
C VAL A 8 17.98 18.06 -14.87
N LYS A 9 18.96 18.92 -14.65
CA LYS A 9 19.88 18.82 -13.51
C LYS A 9 19.14 18.87 -12.17
N ASN A 10 18.16 19.77 -12.05
CA ASN A 10 17.35 19.92 -10.85
C ASN A 10 15.91 20.26 -11.25
N LEU A 11 14.98 19.47 -10.76
CA LEU A 11 13.54 19.76 -10.80
C LEU A 11 13.05 19.95 -9.36
N ASN A 12 12.42 21.08 -9.11
CA ASN A 12 11.80 21.37 -7.82
C ASN A 12 10.31 21.61 -8.00
N ILE A 13 9.51 20.83 -7.29
CA ILE A 13 8.07 21.08 -7.09
C ILE A 13 7.92 21.52 -5.63
N ARG A 14 7.16 22.60 -5.40
CA ARG A 14 7.01 23.18 -4.06
C ARG A 14 5.55 23.41 -3.73
N ASN A 15 5.19 23.10 -2.49
CA ASN A 15 3.88 23.38 -1.88
C ASN A 15 2.69 23.04 -2.79
N SER A 16 2.75 21.90 -3.44
CA SER A 16 1.72 21.42 -4.37
C SER A 16 0.80 20.41 -3.69
N ASN A 17 -0.26 20.03 -4.38
CA ASN A 17 -1.12 18.93 -3.99
C ASN A 17 -1.06 17.84 -5.06
N LEU A 18 -0.83 16.60 -4.62
CA LEU A 18 -0.87 15.42 -5.48
C LEU A 18 -2.04 14.54 -5.04
N VAL A 19 -2.82 14.09 -6.00
CA VAL A 19 -3.90 13.11 -5.77
C VAL A 19 -3.65 11.91 -6.67
N TYR A 20 -3.67 10.73 -6.07
CA TYR A 20 -3.64 9.45 -6.78
C TYR A 20 -4.99 8.77 -6.65
N GLU A 21 -5.60 8.45 -7.77
CA GLU A 21 -6.85 7.71 -7.86
C GLU A 21 -6.61 6.43 -8.66
N GLU A 22 -7.19 5.33 -8.22
CA GLU A 22 -7.16 4.07 -8.96
C GLU A 22 -8.60 3.61 -9.23
N ASP A 23 -8.92 3.43 -10.50
CA ASP A 23 -10.24 2.98 -10.93
C ASP A 23 -10.51 1.55 -10.47
N LEU A 24 -11.71 1.33 -9.98
CA LEU A 24 -12.20 0.02 -9.61
C LEU A 24 -12.93 -0.65 -10.78
N PRO A 25 -12.73 -1.97 -10.96
CA PRO A 25 -13.63 -2.74 -11.84
C PRO A 25 -15.06 -2.58 -11.32
N ASN A 26 -16.02 -2.26 -12.11
CA ASN A 26 -17.46 -2.12 -11.80
C ASN A 26 -17.97 -0.70 -11.52
N GLY A 27 -17.27 0.36 -11.90
CA GLY A 27 -17.77 1.74 -11.83
C GLY A 27 -18.01 2.30 -10.42
N ASN A 28 -17.48 1.64 -9.39
CA ASN A 28 -17.48 2.19 -8.03
C ASN A 28 -16.54 3.40 -7.95
N LYS A 29 -16.81 4.31 -7.01
CA LYS A 29 -15.92 5.46 -6.77
C LYS A 29 -14.48 4.97 -6.55
N PRO A 30 -13.48 5.57 -7.22
CA PRO A 30 -12.09 5.20 -7.05
C PRO A 30 -11.62 5.41 -5.61
N GLY A 31 -10.68 4.59 -5.18
CA GLY A 31 -9.93 4.84 -3.96
C GLY A 31 -8.98 6.01 -4.17
N LYS A 32 -8.90 6.90 -3.19
CA LYS A 32 -8.16 8.15 -3.30
C LYS A 32 -7.07 8.24 -2.24
N LEU A 33 -5.82 8.49 -2.68
CA LEU A 33 -4.71 8.91 -1.83
C LEU A 33 -4.39 10.37 -2.11
N THR A 34 -4.25 11.16 -1.05
CA THR A 34 -3.96 12.60 -1.15
C THR A 34 -2.64 12.93 -0.47
N PHE A 35 -1.91 13.87 -1.06
CA PHE A 35 -0.63 14.34 -0.58
C PHE A 35 -0.63 15.87 -0.66
N SER A 36 -0.74 16.54 0.47
CA SER A 36 -0.69 17.99 0.55
C SER A 36 0.71 18.49 0.93
N GLN A 37 0.96 19.78 0.74
CA GLN A 37 2.27 20.38 0.94
C GLN A 37 3.37 19.56 0.25
N PHE A 38 3.08 19.08 -0.95
CA PHE A 38 3.94 18.20 -1.69
C PHE A 38 5.15 18.97 -2.22
N ASN A 39 6.32 18.60 -1.71
CA ASN A 39 7.60 19.13 -2.12
C ASN A 39 8.45 18.00 -2.68
N LEU A 40 8.93 18.16 -3.91
CA LEU A 40 9.80 17.20 -4.57
C LEU A 40 11.06 17.91 -5.07
N ASN A 41 12.20 17.32 -4.81
CA ASN A 41 13.46 17.65 -5.47
C ASN A 41 13.94 16.42 -6.22
N ALA A 42 14.05 16.52 -7.54
CA ALA A 42 14.65 15.50 -8.38
C ALA A 42 15.96 16.03 -8.99
N GLN A 43 16.99 15.23 -8.88
CA GLN A 43 18.30 15.52 -9.43
C GLN A 43 18.63 14.59 -10.57
N ASN A 44 19.25 15.14 -11.61
CA ASN A 44 19.81 14.40 -12.73
C ASN A 44 18.76 13.57 -13.50
N LEU A 45 17.55 14.12 -13.69
CA LEU A 45 16.56 13.51 -14.58
C LEU A 45 17.08 13.53 -16.02
N ASN A 46 17.37 12.37 -16.59
CA ASN A 46 18.01 12.27 -17.91
C ASN A 46 17.40 11.16 -18.77
N SER A 47 17.60 11.30 -20.08
CA SER A 47 17.13 10.35 -21.09
C SER A 47 18.08 9.19 -21.33
N ASN A 48 19.17 9.05 -20.58
CA ASN A 48 20.23 8.06 -20.79
C ASN A 48 21.02 8.23 -22.11
N LYS A 49 20.87 9.33 -22.82
CA LYS A 49 21.52 9.55 -24.11
C LYS A 49 22.77 10.42 -23.92
N GLY A 50 23.97 9.78 -23.97
CA GLY A 50 25.25 10.49 -23.96
C GLY A 50 25.68 11.10 -22.61
N PHE A 51 25.07 10.72 -21.50
CA PHE A 51 25.40 11.20 -20.15
C PHE A 51 26.28 10.22 -19.40
N LYS A 52 27.35 10.74 -18.73
CA LYS A 52 28.23 9.93 -17.88
C LYS A 52 27.55 9.51 -16.57
N ASN A 53 26.77 10.42 -15.99
CA ASN A 53 25.99 10.14 -14.78
C ASN A 53 24.52 9.92 -15.16
N THR A 54 24.05 8.72 -14.97
CA THR A 54 22.68 8.29 -15.31
C THR A 54 21.82 8.04 -14.06
N VAL A 55 22.39 8.19 -12.86
CA VAL A 55 21.67 7.98 -11.60
C VAL A 55 20.79 9.18 -11.29
N VAL A 56 19.49 8.92 -11.18
CA VAL A 56 18.45 9.88 -10.74
C VAL A 56 18.23 9.73 -9.25
N GLN A 57 18.11 10.85 -8.55
CA GLN A 57 17.75 10.90 -7.13
C GLN A 57 16.54 11.79 -6.94
N ILE A 58 15.54 11.30 -6.23
CA ILE A 58 14.30 12.02 -5.93
C ILE A 58 14.07 12.01 -4.42
N LYS A 59 13.84 13.20 -3.85
CA LYS A 59 13.45 13.38 -2.45
C LYS A 59 12.09 14.03 -2.40
N ILE A 60 11.19 13.47 -1.58
CA ILE A 60 9.82 13.98 -1.41
C ILE A 60 9.56 14.21 0.07
N HIS A 61 8.97 15.36 0.37
CA HIS A 61 8.39 15.67 1.68
C HIS A 61 6.96 16.13 1.44
N THR A 62 6.01 15.53 2.20
CA THR A 62 4.57 15.82 2.01
C THR A 62 3.79 15.48 3.27
N HIS A 63 2.51 15.82 3.30
CA HIS A 63 1.55 15.29 4.27
C HIS A 63 0.66 14.26 3.58
N PHE A 64 0.89 12.97 3.92
CA PHE A 64 0.09 11.85 3.44
C PHE A 64 -1.33 11.92 4.01
N MET A 65 -2.33 11.71 3.18
CA MET A 65 -3.74 11.89 3.51
C MET A 65 -4.06 13.27 4.11
N ASN A 66 -3.26 14.29 3.77
CA ASN A 66 -3.33 15.68 4.25
C ASN A 66 -3.05 15.88 5.74
N VAL A 67 -2.63 14.85 6.46
CA VAL A 67 -2.45 14.87 7.92
C VAL A 67 -1.08 14.37 8.39
N ALA A 68 -0.56 13.30 7.82
CA ALA A 68 0.60 12.58 8.33
C ALA A 68 1.90 13.01 7.62
N PRO A 69 2.91 13.55 8.31
CA PRO A 69 4.20 13.86 7.71
C PRO A 69 4.81 12.62 7.05
N MET A 70 5.20 12.75 5.77
CA MET A 70 5.79 11.69 4.99
C MET A 70 7.07 12.16 4.30
N LYS A 71 8.09 11.31 4.33
CA LYS A 71 9.36 11.49 3.60
C LYS A 71 9.60 10.29 2.72
N VAL A 72 10.06 10.53 1.49
CA VAL A 72 10.44 9.46 0.55
C VAL A 72 11.76 9.82 -0.11
N ASN A 73 12.65 8.83 -0.23
CA ASN A 73 13.84 8.90 -1.07
C ASN A 73 13.74 7.79 -2.13
N TRP A 74 13.91 8.15 -3.37
CA TRP A 74 13.85 7.23 -4.50
C TRP A 74 15.05 7.46 -5.41
N SER A 75 15.72 6.37 -5.79
CA SER A 75 16.86 6.42 -6.71
C SER A 75 16.78 5.29 -7.72
N PHE A 76 17.15 5.59 -8.96
CA PHE A 76 17.25 4.63 -10.05
C PHE A 76 18.28 5.09 -11.07
N ASP A 77 18.82 4.15 -11.83
CA ASP A 77 19.77 4.40 -12.90
C ASP A 77 19.09 4.25 -14.26
N THR A 78 19.02 5.33 -15.04
CA THR A 78 18.39 5.32 -16.36
C THR A 78 19.14 4.49 -17.39
N ALA A 79 20.42 4.14 -17.15
CA ALA A 79 21.21 3.23 -17.97
C ALA A 79 20.99 1.75 -17.63
N ASN A 80 20.35 1.46 -16.50
CA ASN A 80 20.12 0.08 -16.07
C ASN A 80 19.01 -0.59 -16.88
N LEU A 81 19.36 -1.65 -17.62
CA LEU A 81 18.43 -2.35 -18.50
C LEU A 81 17.32 -3.11 -17.76
N GLN A 82 17.47 -3.35 -16.47
CA GLN A 82 16.48 -4.03 -15.65
C GLN A 82 15.59 -3.07 -14.85
N ASP A 83 15.76 -1.75 -15.02
CA ASP A 83 15.05 -0.71 -14.29
C ASP A 83 15.19 -0.85 -12.77
N ASN A 84 16.41 -1.21 -12.29
CA ASN A 84 16.67 -1.33 -10.87
C ASN A 84 16.49 0.01 -10.16
N PHE A 85 15.83 -0.05 -9.00
CA PHE A 85 15.60 1.13 -8.16
C PHE A 85 15.70 0.79 -6.67
N THR A 86 15.90 1.82 -5.88
CA THR A 86 15.71 1.78 -4.43
C THR A 86 14.73 2.86 -4.02
N ILE A 87 13.84 2.53 -3.10
CA ILE A 87 12.89 3.51 -2.54
C ILE A 87 12.73 3.26 -1.04
N SER A 88 12.88 4.32 -0.26
CA SER A 88 12.61 4.29 1.18
C SER A 88 11.61 5.36 1.55
N GLY A 89 10.77 5.07 2.53
CA GLY A 89 9.78 6.02 3.02
C GLY A 89 9.54 5.89 4.51
N GLN A 90 9.10 7.01 5.09
CA GLN A 90 8.68 7.10 6.47
C GLN A 90 7.42 7.95 6.53
N ILE A 91 6.42 7.47 7.29
CA ILE A 91 5.18 8.19 7.62
C ILE A 91 5.07 8.19 9.15
N ASN A 92 4.76 9.32 9.73
CA ASN A 92 4.59 9.46 11.17
C ASN A 92 3.17 9.94 11.49
N ASP A 93 2.66 9.51 12.66
CA ASP A 93 1.44 10.01 13.28
C ASP A 93 0.23 10.02 12.32
N LEU A 94 -0.06 8.87 11.70
CA LEU A 94 -1.17 8.68 10.79
C LEU A 94 -2.40 8.14 11.56
N PRO A 95 -3.47 8.92 11.72
CA PRO A 95 -4.75 8.37 12.16
C PRO A 95 -5.22 7.34 11.12
N ALA A 96 -5.49 6.10 11.56
CA ALA A 96 -5.81 5.02 10.61
C ALA A 96 -7.09 5.32 9.80
N GLU A 97 -8.02 6.09 10.36
CA GLU A 97 -9.23 6.52 9.67
C GLU A 97 -8.95 7.34 8.40
N SER A 98 -7.84 8.06 8.36
CA SER A 98 -7.47 8.90 7.21
C SER A 98 -7.34 8.10 5.91
N ILE A 99 -6.90 6.82 5.99
CA ILE A 99 -6.76 5.97 4.80
C ILE A 99 -8.09 5.36 4.32
N ASN A 100 -9.20 5.58 5.01
CA ASN A 100 -10.48 4.99 4.63
C ASN A 100 -11.01 5.49 3.28
N ALA A 101 -10.62 6.68 2.85
CA ALA A 101 -10.92 7.18 1.50
C ALA A 101 -10.34 6.27 0.39
N PHE A 102 -9.24 5.58 0.69
CA PHE A 102 -8.62 4.60 -0.21
C PHE A 102 -9.10 3.19 0.07
N VAL A 103 -9.10 2.77 1.34
CA VAL A 103 -9.37 1.38 1.76
C VAL A 103 -10.84 0.97 1.56
N THR A 104 -11.78 1.85 1.91
CA THR A 104 -13.21 1.49 1.92
C THR A 104 -13.77 1.15 0.55
N PRO A 105 -13.46 1.90 -0.54
CA PRO A 105 -13.92 1.55 -1.89
C PRO A 105 -13.50 0.14 -2.34
N TYR A 106 -12.28 -0.27 -1.99
CA TYR A 106 -11.72 -1.57 -2.42
C TYR A 106 -12.20 -2.75 -1.60
N SER A 107 -12.43 -2.56 -0.31
CA SER A 107 -12.53 -3.67 0.62
C SER A 107 -13.83 -3.75 1.39
N HIS A 108 -14.69 -2.74 1.27
CA HIS A 108 -15.86 -2.58 2.14
C HIS A 108 -15.51 -2.69 3.63
N LYS A 109 -14.34 -2.15 3.99
CA LYS A 109 -13.86 -2.11 5.37
C LYS A 109 -13.48 -0.69 5.74
N LYS A 110 -13.53 -0.41 7.03
CA LYS A 110 -12.94 0.79 7.62
C LYS A 110 -11.90 0.36 8.63
N VAL A 111 -10.87 1.15 8.76
CA VAL A 111 -9.84 1.01 9.79
C VAL A 111 -9.92 2.18 10.75
N GLU A 112 -9.62 1.91 12.02
CA GLU A 112 -9.59 2.88 13.10
C GLU A 112 -8.33 2.64 13.94
N GLY A 113 -7.91 3.65 14.71
CA GLY A 113 -6.76 3.58 15.60
C GLY A 113 -5.61 4.48 15.15
N ASN A 114 -4.45 4.30 15.72
CA ASN A 114 -3.30 5.16 15.49
C ASN A 114 -2.14 4.37 14.88
N ILE A 115 -1.54 4.92 13.83
CA ILE A 115 -0.30 4.44 13.25
C ILE A 115 0.77 5.48 13.57
N HIS A 116 1.60 5.19 14.57
CA HIS A 116 2.63 6.12 15.04
C HIS A 116 3.76 6.25 14.03
N GLU A 117 4.13 5.14 13.38
CA GLU A 117 5.19 5.15 12.39
C GLU A 117 5.02 4.01 11.39
N VAL A 118 5.28 4.33 10.12
CA VAL A 118 5.54 3.35 9.06
C VAL A 118 6.91 3.66 8.49
N ARG A 119 7.76 2.64 8.33
CA ARG A 119 9.00 2.73 7.54
C ARG A 119 9.05 1.58 6.55
N PHE A 120 9.54 1.89 5.37
CA PHE A 120 9.88 0.88 4.37
C PHE A 120 11.18 1.22 3.67
N ASN A 121 11.90 0.18 3.28
CA ASN A 121 13.09 0.28 2.46
C ASN A 121 13.07 -0.87 1.45
N PHE A 122 12.75 -0.54 0.22
CA PHE A 122 12.56 -1.49 -0.85
C PHE A 122 13.61 -1.33 -1.94
N LYS A 123 13.99 -2.45 -2.53
CA LYS A 123 14.69 -2.56 -3.80
C LYS A 123 13.77 -3.25 -4.79
N GLY A 124 13.81 -2.83 -6.02
CA GLY A 124 12.98 -3.44 -7.05
C GLY A 124 13.56 -3.27 -8.43
N ASN A 125 12.88 -3.88 -9.37
CA ASN A 125 13.21 -3.84 -10.78
C ASN A 125 11.93 -3.88 -11.61
N ARG A 126 12.05 -4.21 -12.90
CA ARG A 126 10.93 -4.32 -13.84
C ARG A 126 9.88 -5.33 -13.42
N THR A 127 10.24 -6.37 -12.62
CA THR A 127 9.40 -7.53 -12.34
C THR A 127 8.96 -7.69 -10.90
N GLU A 128 9.69 -7.11 -9.94
CA GLU A 128 9.46 -7.36 -8.53
C GLU A 128 9.93 -6.22 -7.62
N ILE A 129 9.48 -6.27 -6.38
CA ILE A 129 9.95 -5.44 -5.28
C ILE A 129 10.17 -6.30 -4.05
N SER A 130 11.24 -6.02 -3.31
CA SER A 130 11.56 -6.69 -2.05
C SER A 130 12.22 -5.72 -1.07
N GLY A 131 12.19 -6.05 0.21
CA GLY A 131 12.85 -5.26 1.24
C GLY A 131 12.20 -5.36 2.60
N ASN A 132 12.41 -4.35 3.41
CA ASN A 132 11.99 -4.31 4.79
C ASN A 132 10.83 -3.34 4.99
N TYR A 133 9.92 -3.71 5.89
CA TYR A 133 8.80 -2.89 6.31
C TYR A 133 8.65 -2.97 7.84
N THR A 134 8.43 -1.86 8.48
CA THR A 134 8.12 -1.77 9.91
C THR A 134 6.93 -0.85 10.14
N MET A 135 6.13 -1.14 11.17
CA MET A 135 5.01 -0.29 11.56
C MET A 135 4.83 -0.33 13.08
N LYS A 136 4.70 0.84 13.68
CA LYS A 136 4.23 1.02 15.06
C LYS A 136 2.78 1.47 15.04
N HIS A 137 1.92 0.78 15.78
CA HIS A 137 0.50 1.08 15.78
C HIS A 137 -0.13 0.76 17.14
N GLU A 138 -1.22 1.43 17.43
CA GLU A 138 -1.98 1.29 18.66
C GLU A 138 -3.48 1.36 18.36
N ASN A 139 -4.25 0.51 19.07
CA ASN A 139 -5.71 0.45 19.01
C ASN A 139 -6.27 0.25 17.60
N VAL A 140 -5.51 -0.40 16.70
CA VAL A 140 -5.96 -0.66 15.34
C VAL A 140 -7.08 -1.67 15.32
N LYS A 141 -8.20 -1.30 14.70
CA LYS A 141 -9.41 -2.12 14.52
C LYS A 141 -9.88 -2.05 13.08
N VAL A 142 -10.53 -3.13 12.65
CA VAL A 142 -11.12 -3.22 11.31
C VAL A 142 -12.62 -3.43 11.45
N LYS A 143 -13.42 -2.54 10.85
CA LYS A 143 -14.88 -2.68 10.71
C LYS A 143 -15.21 -3.20 9.33
N VAL A 144 -15.95 -4.29 9.27
CA VAL A 144 -16.47 -4.86 8.01
C VAL A 144 -17.83 -4.25 7.72
N LEU A 145 -18.00 -3.69 6.52
CA LEU A 145 -19.24 -3.05 6.11
C LEU A 145 -20.05 -3.96 5.18
N ASP A 146 -21.35 -3.82 5.23
CA ASP A 146 -22.24 -4.41 4.23
C ASP A 146 -22.07 -3.65 2.90
N GLU A 147 -22.02 -4.38 1.80
CA GLU A 147 -21.79 -3.79 0.48
C GLU A 147 -22.91 -2.84 0.03
N LYS A 148 -24.18 -3.20 0.36
CA LYS A 148 -25.36 -2.44 -0.06
C LYS A 148 -25.69 -1.32 0.92
N THR A 149 -25.84 -1.68 2.20
CA THR A 149 -26.32 -0.75 3.23
C THR A 149 -25.23 0.14 3.81
N LYS A 150 -23.94 -0.22 3.59
CA LYS A 150 -22.75 0.41 4.19
C LYS A 150 -22.73 0.38 5.73
N LYS A 151 -23.67 -0.33 6.37
CA LYS A 151 -23.70 -0.52 7.82
C LYS A 151 -22.66 -1.55 8.26
N GLU A 152 -22.17 -1.41 9.49
CA GLU A 152 -21.20 -2.34 10.05
C GLU A 152 -21.82 -3.71 10.32
N LYS A 153 -21.17 -4.77 9.86
CA LYS A 153 -21.45 -6.18 10.19
C LYS A 153 -20.72 -6.53 11.49
N LYS A 154 -21.31 -6.20 12.65
CA LYS A 154 -20.67 -6.30 13.99
C LYS A 154 -20.02 -7.66 14.27
N VAL A 155 -20.71 -8.78 14.00
CA VAL A 155 -20.15 -10.11 14.22
C VAL A 155 -18.94 -10.37 13.35
N LEU A 156 -18.98 -9.95 12.07
CA LEU A 156 -17.88 -10.14 11.14
C LEU A 156 -16.68 -9.23 11.50
N SER A 157 -16.95 -8.02 11.97
CA SER A 157 -15.92 -7.12 12.51
C SER A 157 -15.25 -7.73 13.75
N ALA A 158 -16.02 -8.31 14.68
CA ALA A 158 -15.47 -8.97 15.86
C ALA A 158 -14.55 -10.15 15.48
N VAL A 159 -15.00 -11.03 14.58
CA VAL A 159 -14.18 -12.16 14.08
C VAL A 159 -12.89 -11.65 13.40
N THR A 160 -13.00 -10.57 12.63
CA THR A 160 -11.84 -9.95 11.98
C THR A 160 -10.82 -9.44 13.00
N ASN A 161 -11.30 -8.79 14.07
CA ASN A 161 -10.42 -8.21 15.09
C ASN A 161 -9.81 -9.27 16.04
N LEU A 162 -10.28 -10.50 16.04
CA LEU A 162 -9.60 -11.60 16.76
C LEU A 162 -8.23 -11.94 16.17
N ILE A 163 -7.99 -11.61 14.93
CA ILE A 163 -6.76 -11.94 14.21
C ILE A 163 -5.88 -10.72 13.89
N VAL A 164 -6.47 -9.54 13.95
CA VAL A 164 -5.73 -8.29 13.75
C VAL A 164 -5.03 -7.94 15.04
N ARG A 165 -3.72 -7.72 14.98
CA ARG A 165 -2.95 -7.20 16.11
C ARG A 165 -3.36 -5.75 16.32
N THR A 166 -4.01 -5.49 17.45
CA THR A 166 -4.50 -4.17 17.83
C THR A 166 -3.35 -3.20 18.12
N ASN A 167 -2.28 -3.73 18.72
CA ASN A 167 -1.10 -2.96 19.10
C ASN A 167 0.17 -3.63 18.58
N SER A 168 1.17 -2.81 18.27
CA SER A 168 2.54 -3.28 18.08
C SER A 168 3.10 -3.86 19.36
N LYS A 169 4.02 -4.81 19.25
CA LYS A 169 4.88 -5.19 20.36
C LYS A 169 5.79 -4.02 20.77
N SER A 170 6.37 -4.08 21.98
CA SER A 170 7.34 -3.09 22.48
C SER A 170 8.51 -2.89 21.52
N GLU A 171 8.98 -3.97 20.89
CA GLU A 171 9.97 -3.93 19.82
C GLU A 171 9.28 -3.93 18.46
N THR A 172 9.69 -3.00 17.59
CA THR A 172 9.15 -2.88 16.24
C THR A 172 9.59 -4.08 15.40
N GLU A 173 8.65 -4.94 15.04
CA GLU A 173 8.96 -6.07 14.15
C GLU A 173 9.29 -5.56 12.74
N ASN A 174 10.48 -5.95 12.26
CA ASN A 174 10.84 -5.80 10.87
C ASN A 174 10.29 -7.00 10.07
N VAL A 175 9.44 -6.74 9.10
CA VAL A 175 8.91 -7.77 8.21
C VAL A 175 9.54 -7.67 6.83
N VAL A 176 9.95 -8.81 6.29
CA VAL A 176 10.47 -8.89 4.93
C VAL A 176 9.31 -8.96 3.94
N VAL A 177 9.34 -8.07 2.96
CA VAL A 177 8.37 -7.97 1.87
C VAL A 177 9.00 -8.51 0.59
N HIS A 178 8.21 -9.26 -0.18
CA HIS A 178 8.54 -9.66 -1.55
C HIS A 178 7.25 -9.79 -2.36
N THR A 179 7.12 -9.03 -3.43
CA THR A 179 5.96 -9.10 -4.31
C THR A 179 6.32 -8.87 -5.77
N THR A 180 5.59 -9.51 -6.67
CA THR A 180 5.80 -9.44 -8.11
C THR A 180 4.89 -8.39 -8.75
N ARG A 181 5.40 -7.77 -9.83
CA ARG A 181 4.68 -6.79 -10.63
C ARG A 181 3.57 -7.46 -11.46
N ASN A 182 2.42 -6.82 -11.51
CA ASN A 182 1.47 -7.05 -12.58
C ASN A 182 1.86 -6.16 -13.77
N PRO A 183 2.26 -6.71 -14.94
CA PRO A 183 2.75 -5.92 -16.07
C PRO A 183 1.68 -5.00 -16.69
N THR A 184 0.39 -5.28 -16.43
CA THR A 184 -0.72 -4.43 -16.92
C THR A 184 -1.04 -3.24 -16.00
N LYS A 185 -0.36 -3.14 -14.84
CA LYS A 185 -0.58 -2.07 -13.87
C LYS A 185 0.63 -1.12 -13.81
N SER A 186 0.40 0.07 -13.26
CA SER A 186 1.42 1.09 -13.09
C SER A 186 2.54 0.67 -12.12
N PHE A 187 3.65 1.40 -12.17
CA PHE A 187 4.73 1.28 -11.20
C PHE A 187 4.24 1.54 -9.76
N PHE A 188 3.34 2.49 -9.57
CA PHE A 188 2.77 2.79 -8.25
C PHE A 188 1.96 1.64 -7.67
N ASN A 189 1.33 0.82 -8.51
CA ASN A 189 0.67 -0.40 -8.07
C ASN A 189 1.67 -1.41 -7.47
N LEU A 190 2.88 -1.53 -8.03
CA LEU A 190 3.93 -2.37 -7.46
C LEU A 190 4.38 -1.87 -6.08
N LEU A 191 4.62 -0.57 -5.94
CA LEU A 191 4.96 0.05 -4.65
C LEU A 191 3.86 -0.18 -3.61
N TRP A 192 2.61 0.05 -4.01
CA TRP A 192 1.46 -0.19 -3.15
C TRP A 192 1.39 -1.65 -2.68
N LYS A 193 1.59 -2.62 -3.57
CA LYS A 193 1.63 -4.04 -3.20
C LYS A 193 2.73 -4.36 -2.18
N GLY A 194 3.88 -3.72 -2.28
CA GLY A 194 4.93 -3.85 -1.28
C GLY A 194 4.50 -3.37 0.10
N VAL A 195 3.91 -2.17 0.17
CA VAL A 195 3.36 -1.62 1.41
C VAL A 195 2.21 -2.48 1.94
N GLU A 196 1.30 -2.91 1.08
CA GLU A 196 0.17 -3.79 1.40
C GLU A 196 0.63 -5.10 2.04
N GLU A 197 1.66 -5.74 1.50
CA GLU A 197 2.21 -6.97 2.06
C GLU A 197 2.86 -6.72 3.42
N GLY A 198 3.58 -5.61 3.58
CA GLY A 198 4.13 -5.19 4.86
C GLY A 198 3.05 -4.98 5.93
N LEU A 199 1.99 -4.25 5.60
CA LEU A 199 0.81 -4.06 6.45
C LEU A 199 0.19 -5.40 6.87
N LYS A 200 -0.02 -6.31 5.90
CA LYS A 200 -0.58 -7.63 6.14
C LYS A 200 0.26 -8.43 7.13
N LYS A 201 1.57 -8.53 6.90
CA LYS A 201 2.49 -9.28 7.76
C LYS A 201 2.59 -8.69 9.17
N THR A 202 2.51 -7.38 9.31
CA THR A 202 2.54 -6.70 10.61
C THR A 202 1.23 -6.89 11.38
N LEU A 203 0.09 -6.66 10.74
CA LEU A 203 -1.21 -6.72 11.41
C LEU A 203 -1.70 -8.15 11.69
N VAL A 204 -1.38 -9.12 10.83
CA VAL A 204 -1.87 -10.50 10.96
C VAL A 204 -0.79 -11.46 11.46
N GLY A 205 0.48 -11.06 11.36
CA GLY A 205 1.64 -11.87 11.72
C GLY A 205 2.14 -12.75 10.58
N LYS A 206 3.23 -13.48 10.87
CA LYS A 206 3.97 -14.26 9.84
C LYS A 206 3.18 -15.45 9.28
N ASN A 207 2.21 -15.99 10.03
CA ASN A 207 1.41 -17.17 9.65
C ASN A 207 0.02 -16.78 9.10
N VAL A 208 -0.01 -15.94 8.10
CA VAL A 208 -1.24 -15.43 7.49
C VAL A 208 -2.18 -16.56 7.03
N GLU A 209 -1.65 -17.60 6.39
CA GLU A 209 -2.47 -18.73 5.90
C GLU A 209 -3.14 -19.52 7.04
N LYS A 210 -2.42 -19.74 8.15
CA LYS A 210 -2.99 -20.41 9.33
C LYS A 210 -4.12 -19.56 9.94
N THR A 211 -3.92 -18.27 9.96
CA THR A 211 -4.89 -17.31 10.50
C THR A 211 -6.13 -17.20 9.61
N GLU A 212 -5.98 -17.20 8.28
CA GLU A 212 -7.10 -17.24 7.34
C GLU A 212 -7.93 -18.54 7.49
N LYS A 213 -7.28 -19.70 7.69
CA LYS A 213 -7.96 -20.97 7.98
C LYS A 213 -8.78 -20.90 9.27
N THR A 214 -8.20 -20.32 10.33
CA THR A 214 -8.88 -20.14 11.62
C THR A 214 -10.12 -19.25 11.48
N VAL A 215 -10.02 -18.13 10.75
CA VAL A 215 -11.17 -17.26 10.46
C VAL A 215 -12.27 -18.01 9.71
N LYS A 216 -11.89 -18.79 8.70
CA LYS A 216 -12.85 -19.59 7.92
C LYS A 216 -13.59 -20.60 8.81
N GLN A 217 -12.85 -21.28 9.71
CA GLN A 217 -13.46 -22.23 10.67
C GLN A 217 -14.39 -21.53 11.67
N VAL A 218 -14.00 -20.37 12.18
CA VAL A 218 -14.83 -19.58 13.11
C VAL A 218 -16.09 -19.10 12.40
N LYS A 219 -16.00 -18.61 11.18
CA LYS A 219 -17.15 -18.21 10.37
C LYS A 219 -18.12 -19.38 10.14
N GLN A 220 -17.60 -20.55 9.78
CA GLN A 220 -18.41 -21.76 9.59
C GLN A 220 -19.13 -22.17 10.88
N LYS A 221 -18.44 -22.18 12.03
CA LYS A 221 -19.04 -22.50 13.34
C LYS A 221 -20.11 -21.49 13.76
N LEU A 222 -20.00 -20.24 13.35
CA LEU A 222 -20.99 -19.19 13.63
C LEU A 222 -22.14 -19.14 12.62
N GLY A 223 -22.19 -20.08 11.65
CA GLY A 223 -23.21 -20.07 10.60
C GLY A 223 -23.16 -18.86 9.67
N LEU A 224 -22.05 -18.13 9.64
CA LEU A 224 -21.82 -17.00 8.77
C LEU A 224 -21.43 -17.53 7.39
N GLN A 225 -22.42 -17.90 6.57
CA GLN A 225 -22.18 -18.30 5.18
C GLN A 225 -21.63 -17.14 4.38
N ASP A 226 -20.57 -17.41 3.64
CA ASP A 226 -20.11 -16.52 2.58
C ASP A 226 -21.21 -16.48 1.50
N SER A 227 -21.88 -15.35 1.36
CA SER A 227 -22.84 -15.12 0.28
C SER A 227 -22.09 -14.99 -1.05
N VAL A 228 -21.63 -16.14 -1.57
CA VAL A 228 -21.17 -16.24 -2.96
C VAL A 228 -21.55 -17.62 -3.50
N ASN A 229 -22.71 -17.69 -4.12
CA ASN A 229 -22.93 -18.56 -5.26
C ASN A 229 -23.35 -17.66 -6.42
N GLN A 230 -22.39 -17.32 -7.29
CA GLN A 230 -22.62 -17.31 -8.73
C GLN A 230 -21.29 -17.25 -9.47
N LYS A 231 -21.19 -18.17 -10.39
CA LYS A 231 -20.10 -18.48 -11.31
C LYS A 231 -19.59 -17.24 -12.05
N GLU A 232 -18.38 -16.79 -11.71
CA GLU A 232 -17.49 -16.16 -12.69
C GLU A 232 -16.06 -16.58 -12.42
N LYS A 233 -15.37 -17.05 -13.46
CA LYS A 233 -13.97 -17.49 -13.41
C LYS A 233 -13.09 -16.36 -12.89
N PRO A 234 -12.18 -16.59 -11.92
CA PRO A 234 -11.42 -15.53 -11.29
C PRO A 234 -10.36 -15.01 -12.23
N LYS A 235 -10.50 -13.78 -12.70
CA LYS A 235 -9.34 -12.97 -13.07
C LYS A 235 -8.57 -12.68 -11.77
N LYS A 236 -7.31 -13.15 -11.72
CA LYS A 236 -6.42 -13.06 -10.56
C LYS A 236 -6.03 -11.60 -10.28
N GLU A 237 -6.81 -10.90 -9.49
CA GLU A 237 -6.36 -9.69 -8.79
C GLU A 237 -6.58 -9.89 -7.30
N LYS A 238 -5.48 -10.25 -6.61
CA LYS A 238 -5.46 -10.56 -5.18
C LYS A 238 -4.82 -9.41 -4.42
N GLY A 239 -5.59 -8.35 -4.12
CA GLY A 239 -5.16 -7.27 -3.21
C GLY A 239 -5.31 -7.68 -1.74
N PHE A 240 -4.51 -7.05 -0.86
CA PHE A 240 -4.48 -7.30 0.57
C PHE A 240 -5.86 -7.37 1.21
N PHE A 241 -6.70 -6.38 0.93
CA PHE A 241 -8.03 -6.29 1.52
C PHE A 241 -9.02 -7.33 0.96
N LYS A 242 -8.79 -7.85 -0.26
CA LYS A 242 -9.57 -8.98 -0.79
C LYS A 242 -9.14 -10.32 -0.22
N ASN A 243 -7.83 -10.49 0.06
CA ASN A 243 -7.28 -11.76 0.52
C ASN A 243 -7.34 -11.95 2.03
N LEU A 244 -7.22 -10.86 2.80
CA LEU A 244 -7.26 -10.94 4.26
C LEU A 244 -8.60 -11.48 4.77
N PHE A 245 -9.68 -11.25 4.00
CA PHE A 245 -11.03 -11.59 4.39
C PHE A 245 -11.87 -12.02 3.17
N LYS A 246 -11.36 -12.94 2.35
CA LYS A 246 -12.17 -13.53 1.28
C LYS A 246 -13.48 -14.01 1.85
N LYS A 247 -14.53 -13.58 1.19
CA LYS A 247 -15.89 -14.02 1.45
C LYS A 247 -16.01 -15.53 1.45
#